data_e1e34b80b78fd6ab3d49119e5aea5923
#
_entry.id   e1e34b80b78fd6ab3d49119e5aea5923
#
_cell.length_a   1.000
_cell.length_b   1.000
_cell.length_c   1.000
_cell.angle_alpha   90.00
_cell.angle_beta   90.00
_cell.angle_gamma   90.00
#
_symmetry.space_group_name_H-M   'P 1'
#
loop_
_entity.id
_entity.type
_entity.pdbx_description
1 polymer ?
#
loop_
_entity_poly.entity_id
_entity_poly.type
_entity_poly.pdbx_seq_one_letter_code
_entity_poly.pdbx_strand_id
1 'polypeptide(L)'
;MQTDPLRRAIAPTLGSAFLFLLLLGGSLLYTANGDASSNSLVTQMLINAVVVLGLQIYIGNTGVLSFGHIGFGAIAGYTFAICAISPERKLRQIPNAPFGLAEIDLTPLQSGMVALTLTIIVAFVIGLALSRSGARSGAVAAVVITLALLFVVHEVARNWIDLTRGGKTGLSFSPLGNATLQGKVPIYLILV
;
A
#
# COMPACT_ATOMS: atom_id res chain seq x y z
N MET A 1 -9.38 -37.31 21.58
CA MET A 1 -8.29 -37.33 20.59
C MET A 1 -7.51 -36.03 20.72
N GLN A 2 -6.45 -36.01 21.52
CA GLN A 2 -5.53 -34.86 21.65
C GLN A 2 -4.68 -34.83 20.39
N THR A 3 -4.97 -33.93 19.50
CA THR A 3 -4.09 -33.67 18.36
C THR A 3 -2.87 -32.91 18.88
N ASP A 4 -1.69 -33.52 18.73
CA ASP A 4 -0.39 -32.96 19.15
C ASP A 4 -0.27 -31.47 18.74
N PRO A 5 0.09 -30.59 19.69
CA PRO A 5 0.25 -29.15 19.43
C PRO A 5 1.27 -28.89 18.32
N LEU A 6 2.27 -29.74 18.16
CA LEU A 6 3.25 -29.68 17.06
C LEU A 6 2.60 -29.90 15.68
N ARG A 7 1.66 -30.83 15.54
CA ARG A 7 0.97 -31.02 14.24
C ARG A 7 0.07 -29.84 13.87
N ARG A 8 -0.52 -29.15 14.86
CA ARG A 8 -1.33 -27.95 14.62
C ARG A 8 -0.51 -26.75 14.13
N ALA A 9 0.76 -26.67 14.54
CA ALA A 9 1.66 -25.61 14.08
C ALA A 9 2.33 -25.94 12.74
N ILE A 10 2.67 -27.21 12.49
CA ILE A 10 3.44 -27.64 11.31
C ILE A 10 2.60 -27.51 10.02
N ALA A 11 1.33 -27.86 10.04
CA ALA A 11 0.49 -27.85 8.83
C ALA A 11 0.34 -26.44 8.20
N PRO A 12 0.00 -25.38 8.96
CA PRO A 12 -0.08 -24.02 8.39
C PRO A 12 1.29 -23.48 7.99
N THR A 13 2.37 -23.79 8.71
CA THR A 13 3.72 -23.32 8.34
C THR A 13 4.24 -24.00 7.06
N LEU A 14 3.97 -25.27 6.86
CA LEU A 14 4.30 -25.96 5.61
C LEU A 14 3.49 -25.41 4.43
N GLY A 15 2.21 -25.10 4.64
CA GLY A 15 1.36 -24.48 3.62
C GLY A 15 1.86 -23.10 3.20
N SER A 16 2.20 -22.26 4.17
CA SER A 16 2.75 -20.92 3.88
C SER A 16 4.11 -20.98 3.22
N ALA A 17 4.99 -21.88 3.66
CA ALA A 17 6.30 -22.08 3.04
C ALA A 17 6.19 -22.59 1.59
N PHE A 18 5.25 -23.52 1.34
CA PHE A 18 5.00 -24.01 -0.02
C PHE A 18 4.49 -22.91 -0.94
N LEU A 19 3.53 -22.08 -0.50
CA LEU A 19 3.03 -20.94 -1.27
C LEU A 19 4.14 -19.91 -1.53
N PHE A 20 4.96 -19.64 -0.52
CA PHE A 20 6.09 -18.72 -0.68
C PHE A 20 7.09 -19.24 -1.71
N LEU A 21 7.48 -20.52 -1.65
CA LEU A 21 8.38 -21.13 -2.63
C LEU A 21 7.79 -21.15 -4.04
N LEU A 22 6.48 -21.36 -4.16
CA LEU A 22 5.78 -21.33 -5.44
C LEU A 22 5.79 -19.93 -6.05
N LEU A 23 5.50 -18.90 -5.24
CA LEU A 23 5.55 -17.51 -5.68
C LEU A 23 6.97 -17.11 -6.06
N LEU A 24 7.96 -17.48 -5.23
CA LEU A 24 9.37 -17.20 -5.48
C LEU A 24 9.86 -17.91 -6.75
N GLY A 25 9.63 -19.21 -6.85
CA GLY A 25 10.04 -19.99 -8.02
C GLY A 25 9.36 -19.52 -9.30
N GLY A 26 8.05 -19.26 -9.25
CA GLY A 26 7.27 -18.75 -10.37
C GLY A 26 7.75 -17.37 -10.83
N SER A 27 8.01 -16.46 -9.89
CA SER A 27 8.52 -15.13 -10.21
C SER A 27 9.93 -15.15 -10.81
N LEU A 28 10.81 -15.98 -10.27
CA LEU A 28 12.18 -16.14 -10.79
C LEU A 28 12.19 -16.78 -12.17
N LEU A 29 11.38 -17.82 -12.41
CA LEU A 29 11.28 -18.47 -13.73
C LEU A 29 10.71 -17.51 -14.78
N TYR A 30 9.69 -16.73 -14.40
CA TYR A 30 9.07 -15.78 -15.30
C TYR A 30 10.00 -14.61 -15.66
N THR A 31 10.79 -14.11 -14.69
CA THR A 31 11.76 -13.03 -14.92
C THR A 31 13.02 -13.51 -15.62
N ALA A 32 13.45 -14.76 -15.44
CA ALA A 32 14.64 -15.33 -16.09
C ALA A 32 14.51 -15.42 -17.61
N ASN A 33 13.27 -15.63 -18.10
CA ASN A 33 12.98 -15.78 -19.53
C ASN A 33 12.24 -14.56 -20.12
N GLY A 34 12.09 -13.48 -19.33
CA GLY A 34 11.23 -12.37 -19.68
C GLY A 34 11.98 -11.07 -19.99
N ASP A 35 11.29 -10.22 -20.76
CA ASP A 35 11.71 -8.86 -21.10
C ASP A 35 11.47 -7.89 -19.91
N ALA A 36 11.86 -6.62 -20.08
CA ALA A 36 11.60 -5.54 -19.13
C ALA A 36 10.12 -5.43 -18.69
N SER A 37 9.20 -5.79 -19.58
CA SER A 37 7.77 -5.84 -19.30
C SER A 37 7.42 -6.91 -18.26
N SER A 38 8.05 -8.08 -18.33
CA SER A 38 7.85 -9.19 -17.40
C SER A 38 8.27 -8.82 -15.97
N ASN A 39 9.39 -8.12 -15.83
CA ASN A 39 9.88 -7.62 -14.55
C ASN A 39 8.88 -6.61 -13.92
N SER A 40 8.28 -5.75 -14.73
CA SER A 40 7.26 -4.80 -14.27
C SER A 40 6.00 -5.51 -13.77
N LEU A 41 5.55 -6.53 -14.51
CA LEU A 41 4.36 -7.33 -14.13
C LEU A 41 4.59 -8.09 -12.82
N VAL A 42 5.75 -8.74 -12.67
CA VAL A 42 6.08 -9.46 -11.43
C VAL A 42 6.18 -8.49 -10.24
N THR A 43 6.80 -7.34 -10.43
CA THR A 43 6.86 -6.31 -9.38
C THR A 43 5.47 -5.86 -8.95
N GLN A 44 4.58 -5.59 -9.91
CA GLN A 44 3.20 -5.23 -9.62
C GLN A 44 2.44 -6.34 -8.88
N MET A 45 2.64 -7.59 -9.29
CA MET A 45 2.04 -8.75 -8.64
C MET A 45 2.50 -8.89 -7.19
N LEU A 46 3.80 -8.70 -6.91
CA LEU A 46 4.35 -8.77 -5.55
C LEU A 46 3.84 -7.62 -4.66
N ILE A 47 3.76 -6.39 -5.20
CA ILE A 47 3.16 -5.26 -4.48
C ILE A 47 1.70 -5.58 -4.10
N ASN A 48 0.93 -6.10 -5.04
CA ASN A 48 -0.46 -6.48 -4.79
C ASN A 48 -0.55 -7.61 -3.75
N ALA A 49 0.38 -8.57 -3.77
CA ALA A 49 0.45 -9.63 -2.77
C ALA A 49 0.68 -9.08 -1.35
N VAL A 50 1.57 -8.11 -1.17
CA VAL A 50 1.79 -7.44 0.13
C VAL A 50 0.51 -6.76 0.62
N VAL A 51 -0.21 -6.06 -0.27
CA VAL A 51 -1.48 -5.41 0.08
C VAL A 51 -2.53 -6.44 0.52
N VAL A 52 -2.64 -7.56 -0.20
CA VAL A 52 -3.57 -8.64 0.13
C VAL A 52 -3.20 -9.30 1.47
N LEU A 53 -1.91 -9.53 1.74
CA LEU A 53 -1.45 -10.07 3.03
C LEU A 53 -1.79 -9.12 4.19
N GLY A 54 -1.56 -7.82 4.02
CA GLY A 54 -1.97 -6.82 5.01
C GLY A 54 -3.46 -6.84 5.29
N LEU A 55 -4.28 -6.97 4.26
CA LEU A 55 -5.74 -7.11 4.39
C LEU A 55 -6.11 -8.42 5.09
N GLN A 56 -5.44 -9.52 4.77
CA GLN A 56 -5.67 -10.83 5.39
C GLN A 56 -5.36 -10.81 6.90
N ILE A 57 -4.29 -10.14 7.31
CA ILE A 57 -3.97 -9.97 8.74
C ILE A 57 -5.10 -9.21 9.45
N TYR A 58 -5.63 -8.17 8.83
CA TYR A 58 -6.74 -7.42 9.40
C TYR A 58 -8.02 -8.28 9.51
N ILE A 59 -8.44 -8.91 8.42
CA ILE A 59 -9.65 -9.75 8.39
C ILE A 59 -9.51 -10.95 9.32
N GLY A 60 -8.35 -11.60 9.32
CA GLY A 60 -8.09 -12.77 10.16
C GLY A 60 -8.16 -12.47 11.66
N ASN A 61 -7.76 -11.29 12.08
CA ASN A 61 -7.80 -10.89 13.49
C ASN A 61 -9.14 -10.29 13.92
N THR A 62 -9.82 -9.58 13.02
CA THR A 62 -11.07 -8.87 13.37
C THR A 62 -12.33 -9.58 12.94
N GLY A 63 -12.25 -10.50 11.99
CA GLY A 63 -13.40 -11.14 11.36
C GLY A 63 -14.26 -10.18 10.52
N VAL A 64 -13.81 -8.94 10.31
CA VAL A 64 -14.55 -7.88 9.63
C VAL A 64 -13.86 -7.49 8.34
N LEU A 65 -14.59 -7.46 7.23
CA LEU A 65 -14.08 -6.95 5.97
C LEU A 65 -13.86 -5.43 6.04
N SER A 66 -12.69 -4.96 5.60
CA SER A 66 -12.38 -3.54 5.54
C SER A 66 -12.15 -3.10 4.09
N PHE A 67 -12.82 -2.05 3.68
CA PHE A 67 -12.54 -1.35 2.42
C PHE A 67 -11.61 -0.16 2.60
N GLY A 68 -11.33 0.23 3.84
CA GLY A 68 -10.49 1.38 4.19
C GLY A 68 -9.01 1.21 3.82
N HIS A 69 -8.52 -0.03 3.69
CA HIS A 69 -7.11 -0.29 3.38
C HIS A 69 -6.67 0.33 2.05
N ILE A 70 -7.55 0.38 1.03
CA ILE A 70 -7.29 1.06 -0.24
C ILE A 70 -7.16 2.57 -0.03
N GLY A 71 -8.01 3.15 0.83
CA GLY A 71 -7.94 4.56 1.22
C GLY A 71 -6.61 4.90 1.91
N PHE A 72 -6.16 4.08 2.85
CA PHE A 72 -4.85 4.26 3.50
C PHE A 72 -3.70 4.10 2.51
N GLY A 73 -3.79 3.15 1.57
CA GLY A 73 -2.83 2.99 0.49
C GLY A 73 -2.76 4.23 -0.41
N ALA A 74 -3.89 4.85 -0.72
CA ALA A 74 -3.94 6.09 -1.48
C ALA A 74 -3.30 7.26 -0.71
N ILE A 75 -3.60 7.43 0.58
CA ILE A 75 -2.97 8.45 1.44
C ILE A 75 -1.45 8.27 1.45
N ALA A 76 -0.96 7.05 1.69
CA ALA A 76 0.47 6.75 1.68
C ALA A 76 1.11 7.05 0.32
N GLY A 77 0.47 6.60 -0.78
CA GLY A 77 0.97 6.78 -2.13
C GLY A 77 1.06 8.25 -2.55
N TYR A 78 0.01 9.04 -2.31
CA TYR A 78 0.03 10.47 -2.61
C TYR A 78 1.04 11.23 -1.75
N THR A 79 1.11 10.93 -0.45
CA THR A 79 2.10 11.57 0.45
C THR A 79 3.52 11.25 0.00
N PHE A 80 3.80 9.99 -0.31
CA PHE A 80 5.10 9.58 -0.85
C PHE A 80 5.42 10.31 -2.15
N ALA A 81 4.49 10.33 -3.10
CA ALA A 81 4.66 10.98 -4.38
C ALA A 81 4.96 12.47 -4.23
N ILE A 82 4.18 13.18 -3.42
CA ILE A 82 4.37 14.62 -3.17
C ILE A 82 5.74 14.89 -2.55
N CYS A 83 6.21 14.05 -1.64
CA CYS A 83 7.50 14.24 -0.99
C CYS A 83 8.69 13.85 -1.89
N ALA A 84 8.55 12.83 -2.73
CA ALA A 84 9.64 12.24 -3.52
C ALA A 84 9.79 12.85 -4.93
N ILE A 85 8.80 13.58 -5.43
CA ILE A 85 8.89 14.26 -6.73
C ILE A 85 9.81 15.47 -6.60
N SER A 86 10.75 15.63 -7.54
CA SER A 86 11.63 16.81 -7.58
C SER A 86 10.83 18.11 -7.77
N PRO A 87 11.27 19.24 -7.16
CA PRO A 87 10.57 20.52 -7.24
C PRO A 87 10.25 20.98 -8.66
N GLU A 88 11.18 20.79 -9.60
CA GLU A 88 10.99 21.13 -11.02
C GLU A 88 9.81 20.41 -11.67
N ARG A 89 9.61 19.13 -11.32
CA ARG A 89 8.48 18.33 -11.81
C ARG A 89 7.19 18.70 -11.10
N LYS A 90 7.25 19.06 -9.81
CA LYS A 90 6.09 19.54 -9.06
C LYS A 90 5.52 20.82 -9.63
N LEU A 91 6.38 21.79 -9.94
CA LEU A 91 5.97 23.05 -10.56
C LEU A 91 5.23 22.85 -11.89
N ARG A 92 5.52 21.77 -12.62
CA ARG A 92 4.79 21.41 -13.84
C ARG A 92 3.47 20.67 -13.58
N GLN A 93 3.36 19.93 -12.48
CA GLN A 93 2.22 19.07 -12.19
C GLN A 93 1.24 19.72 -11.22
N ILE A 94 1.74 20.35 -10.17
CA ILE A 94 0.98 20.97 -9.07
C ILE A 94 1.61 22.32 -8.69
N PRO A 95 1.58 23.34 -9.58
CA PRO A 95 2.25 24.63 -9.35
C PRO A 95 1.70 25.36 -8.11
N ASN A 96 0.44 25.17 -7.78
CA ASN A 96 -0.26 25.81 -6.66
C ASN A 96 -0.35 24.90 -5.43
N ALA A 97 0.58 23.95 -5.26
CA ALA A 97 0.54 23.06 -4.12
C ALA A 97 0.50 23.84 -2.79
N PRO A 98 -0.48 23.55 -1.90
CA PRO A 98 -0.64 24.27 -0.65
C PRO A 98 0.51 23.97 0.31
N PHE A 99 0.69 24.82 1.34
CA PHE A 99 1.63 24.62 2.46
C PHE A 99 3.11 24.52 2.05
N GLY A 100 3.51 25.07 0.90
CA GLY A 100 4.91 24.97 0.44
C GLY A 100 5.33 23.57 -0.01
N LEU A 101 4.39 22.67 -0.24
CA LEU A 101 4.66 21.30 -0.67
C LEU A 101 5.37 21.23 -2.03
N ALA A 102 5.27 22.28 -2.84
CA ALA A 102 5.96 22.37 -4.12
C ALA A 102 7.50 22.42 -3.98
N GLU A 103 8.02 22.93 -2.86
CA GLU A 103 9.45 23.13 -2.61
C GLU A 103 10.11 21.96 -1.87
N ILE A 104 9.31 21.05 -1.30
CA ILE A 104 9.82 19.90 -0.54
C ILE A 104 10.55 18.94 -1.48
N ASP A 105 11.81 18.64 -1.20
CA ASP A 105 12.60 17.63 -1.91
C ASP A 105 13.22 16.67 -0.90
N LEU A 106 12.60 15.50 -0.75
CA LEU A 106 13.04 14.48 0.18
C LEU A 106 13.58 13.27 -0.57
N THR A 107 14.57 12.62 0.02
CA THR A 107 15.03 11.33 -0.49
C THR A 107 13.89 10.30 -0.46
N PRO A 108 13.91 9.28 -1.31
CA PRO A 108 12.86 8.24 -1.32
C PRO A 108 12.63 7.58 0.05
N LEU A 109 13.70 7.39 0.82
CA LEU A 109 13.59 6.83 2.17
C LEU A 109 12.86 7.79 3.13
N GLN A 110 13.23 9.06 3.13
CA GLN A 110 12.56 10.09 3.96
C GLN A 110 11.10 10.24 3.56
N SER A 111 10.81 10.27 2.27
CA SER A 111 9.44 10.33 1.73
C SER A 111 8.61 9.13 2.19
N GLY A 112 9.20 7.92 2.19
CA GLY A 112 8.58 6.72 2.72
C GLY A 112 8.27 6.81 4.21
N MET A 113 9.21 7.32 5.00
CA MET A 113 9.00 7.51 6.45
C MET A 113 7.89 8.53 6.74
N VAL A 114 7.85 9.65 6.02
CA VAL A 114 6.78 10.66 6.15
C VAL A 114 5.43 10.06 5.78
N ALA A 115 5.36 9.35 4.65
CA ALA A 115 4.14 8.70 4.20
C ALA A 115 3.64 7.65 5.20
N LEU A 116 4.53 6.82 5.74
CA LEU A 116 4.22 5.83 6.75
C LEU A 116 3.69 6.48 8.02
N THR A 117 4.40 7.49 8.54
CA THR A 117 4.03 8.20 9.77
C THR A 117 2.66 8.87 9.62
N LEU A 118 2.42 9.60 8.53
CA LEU A 118 1.13 10.24 8.30
C LEU A 118 0.00 9.21 8.18
N THR A 119 0.23 8.12 7.46
CA THR A 119 -0.77 7.06 7.30
C THR A 119 -1.10 6.39 8.63
N ILE A 120 -0.09 6.14 9.48
CA ILE A 120 -0.30 5.59 10.83
C ILE A 120 -1.12 6.54 11.70
N ILE A 121 -0.82 7.84 11.68
CA ILE A 121 -1.57 8.85 12.44
C ILE A 121 -3.04 8.86 11.98
N VAL A 122 -3.30 8.91 10.69
CA VAL A 122 -4.66 8.90 10.13
C VAL A 122 -5.38 7.60 10.49
N ALA A 123 -4.71 6.45 10.35
CA ALA A 123 -5.28 5.15 10.69
C ALA A 123 -5.60 5.05 12.19
N PHE A 124 -4.74 5.60 13.05
CA PHE A 124 -4.96 5.63 14.49
C PHE A 124 -6.18 6.48 14.87
N VAL A 125 -6.29 7.69 14.30
CA VAL A 125 -7.45 8.57 14.55
C VAL A 125 -8.76 7.91 14.11
N ILE A 126 -8.78 7.31 12.92
CA ILE A 126 -9.95 6.61 12.40
C ILE A 126 -10.24 5.35 13.23
N GLY A 127 -9.21 4.61 13.61
CA GLY A 127 -9.32 3.43 14.48
C GLY A 127 -9.92 3.76 15.85
N LEU A 128 -9.51 4.89 16.47
CA LEU A 128 -10.12 5.38 17.71
C LEU A 128 -11.60 5.74 17.53
N ALA A 129 -11.95 6.40 16.43
CA ALA A 129 -13.35 6.72 16.13
C ALA A 129 -14.18 5.44 15.92
N LEU A 130 -13.65 4.48 15.19
CA LEU A 130 -14.27 3.16 14.96
C LEU A 130 -14.42 2.37 16.26
N SER A 131 -13.42 2.35 17.13
CA SER A 131 -13.47 1.59 18.39
C SER A 131 -14.56 2.12 19.32
N ARG A 132 -14.80 3.43 19.33
CA ARG A 132 -15.86 4.06 20.13
C ARG A 132 -17.25 3.82 19.55
N SER A 133 -17.36 3.78 18.23
CA SER A 133 -18.64 3.53 17.54
C SER A 133 -18.95 2.04 17.43
N GLY A 134 -17.95 1.21 17.18
CA GLY A 134 -18.09 -0.23 16.91
C GLY A 134 -18.55 -1.06 18.11
N ALA A 135 -18.24 -0.63 19.33
CA ALA A 135 -18.71 -1.31 20.54
C ALA A 135 -20.25 -1.34 20.64
N ARG A 136 -20.94 -0.43 19.94
CA ARG A 136 -22.42 -0.34 19.95
C ARG A 136 -23.09 -0.78 18.64
N SER A 137 -22.37 -0.78 17.52
CA SER A 137 -22.97 -0.86 16.16
C SER A 137 -22.63 -2.13 15.38
N GLY A 138 -21.71 -2.97 15.88
CA GLY A 138 -21.35 -4.26 15.28
C GLY A 138 -20.50 -4.18 14.00
N ALA A 139 -20.21 -5.35 13.43
CA ALA A 139 -19.33 -5.53 12.28
C ALA A 139 -19.78 -4.77 11.01
N VAL A 140 -21.09 -4.67 10.80
CA VAL A 140 -21.66 -3.99 9.63
C VAL A 140 -21.34 -2.50 9.62
N ALA A 141 -21.39 -1.84 10.79
CA ALA A 141 -21.02 -0.43 10.89
C ALA A 141 -19.55 -0.19 10.55
N ALA A 142 -18.65 -1.08 10.97
CA ALA A 142 -17.23 -0.99 10.63
C ALA A 142 -17.00 -1.08 9.12
N VAL A 143 -17.71 -1.99 8.43
CA VAL A 143 -17.67 -2.12 6.97
C VAL A 143 -18.13 -0.83 6.29
N VAL A 144 -19.27 -0.27 6.73
CA VAL A 144 -19.83 0.96 6.15
C VAL A 144 -18.90 2.16 6.37
N ILE A 145 -18.33 2.30 7.58
CA ILE A 145 -17.42 3.41 7.88
C ILE A 145 -16.11 3.31 7.06
N THR A 146 -15.56 2.11 6.91
CA THR A 146 -14.34 1.90 6.10
C THR A 146 -14.61 2.13 4.61
N LEU A 147 -15.81 1.80 4.13
CA LEU A 147 -16.25 2.11 2.77
C LEU A 147 -16.42 3.64 2.59
N ALA A 148 -17.05 4.32 3.55
CA ALA A 148 -17.17 5.76 3.52
C ALA A 148 -15.81 6.46 3.49
N LEU A 149 -14.84 5.97 4.28
CA LEU A 149 -13.45 6.45 4.24
C LEU A 149 -12.85 6.33 2.83
N LEU A 150 -13.02 5.18 2.19
CA LEU A 150 -12.54 4.98 0.82
C LEU A 150 -13.12 6.03 -0.14
N PHE A 151 -14.44 6.28 -0.08
CA PHE A 151 -15.08 7.28 -0.93
C PHE A 151 -14.59 8.69 -0.62
N VAL A 152 -14.42 9.06 0.65
CA VAL A 152 -13.89 10.38 1.02
C VAL A 152 -12.48 10.57 0.47
N VAL A 153 -11.58 9.61 0.66
CA VAL A 153 -10.21 9.68 0.14
C VAL A 153 -10.21 9.74 -1.39
N HIS A 154 -11.06 8.94 -2.04
CA HIS A 154 -11.20 8.96 -3.50
C HIS A 154 -11.67 10.32 -4.00
N GLU A 155 -12.69 10.91 -3.36
CA GLU A 155 -13.25 12.18 -3.76
C GLU A 155 -12.26 13.34 -3.53
N VAL A 156 -11.54 13.32 -2.42
CA VAL A 156 -10.44 14.26 -2.16
C VAL A 156 -9.36 14.13 -3.24
N ALA A 157 -8.92 12.91 -3.54
CA ALA A 157 -7.90 12.67 -4.57
C ALA A 157 -8.37 13.10 -5.96
N ARG A 158 -9.66 12.99 -6.25
CA ARG A 158 -10.24 13.38 -7.54
C ARG A 158 -10.40 14.89 -7.71
N ASN A 159 -10.82 15.59 -6.67
CA ASN A 159 -11.23 16.98 -6.74
C ASN A 159 -10.15 17.97 -6.30
N TRP A 160 -9.19 17.56 -5.49
CA TRP A 160 -8.14 18.46 -5.03
C TRP A 160 -7.00 18.54 -6.07
N ILE A 161 -7.25 19.26 -7.13
CA ILE A 161 -6.35 19.36 -8.30
C ILE A 161 -4.96 19.88 -7.91
N ASP A 162 -4.89 20.85 -7.01
CA ASP A 162 -3.63 21.49 -6.57
C ASP A 162 -2.74 20.55 -5.75
N LEU A 163 -3.30 19.45 -5.20
CA LEU A 163 -2.53 18.51 -4.41
C LEU A 163 -2.26 17.19 -5.15
N THR A 164 -3.26 16.67 -5.87
CA THR A 164 -3.25 15.33 -6.46
C THR A 164 -3.21 15.34 -7.98
N ARG A 165 -3.31 16.50 -8.60
CA ARG A 165 -3.47 16.70 -10.05
C ARG A 165 -4.81 16.21 -10.61
N GLY A 166 -5.74 15.80 -9.74
CA GLY A 166 -7.05 15.31 -10.13
C GLY A 166 -7.08 13.87 -10.63
N GLY A 167 -8.25 13.26 -10.55
CA GLY A 167 -8.42 11.81 -10.69
C GLY A 167 -8.17 11.21 -12.07
N LYS A 168 -8.03 12.00 -13.14
CA LYS A 168 -7.79 11.45 -14.49
C LYS A 168 -6.30 11.31 -14.83
N THR A 169 -5.46 12.20 -14.30
CA THR A 169 -4.04 12.26 -14.65
C THR A 169 -3.12 11.78 -13.55
N GLY A 170 -3.48 12.01 -12.29
CA GLY A 170 -2.67 11.66 -11.12
C GLY A 170 -1.28 12.28 -11.13
N LEU A 171 -0.51 12.04 -10.09
CA LEU A 171 0.89 12.41 -10.02
C LEU A 171 1.74 11.37 -10.75
N SER A 172 2.52 11.82 -11.73
CA SER A 172 3.45 10.97 -12.46
C SER A 172 4.87 11.20 -11.91
N PHE A 173 5.48 10.15 -11.39
CA PHE A 173 6.82 10.21 -10.83
C PHE A 173 7.59 8.91 -11.04
N SER A 174 8.92 9.02 -11.07
CA SER A 174 9.84 7.89 -11.01
C SER A 174 10.77 8.14 -9.83
N PRO A 175 10.43 7.65 -8.63
CA PRO A 175 11.15 7.99 -7.40
C PRO A 175 12.57 7.46 -7.36
N LEU A 176 12.85 6.44 -8.17
CA LEU A 176 14.15 5.76 -8.21
C LEU A 176 14.99 6.17 -9.43
N GLY A 177 14.54 7.17 -10.20
CA GLY A 177 15.21 7.58 -11.44
C GLY A 177 15.31 6.39 -12.40
N ASN A 178 16.46 6.30 -13.09
CA ASN A 178 16.80 5.13 -13.91
C ASN A 178 17.38 3.97 -13.06
N ALA A 179 17.40 4.06 -11.73
CA ALA A 179 17.67 2.93 -10.86
C ALA A 179 16.49 1.97 -10.99
N THR A 180 16.51 1.26 -12.09
CA THR A 180 15.53 0.26 -12.46
C THR A 180 15.42 -0.73 -11.33
N LEU A 181 14.20 -0.89 -10.84
CA LEU A 181 13.80 -2.05 -10.04
C LEU A 181 13.98 -3.35 -10.83
N GLN A 182 14.31 -3.23 -12.10
CA GLN A 182 14.75 -4.29 -13.00
C GLN A 182 15.99 -5.00 -12.40
N GLY A 183 15.83 -6.20 -11.94
CA GLY A 183 16.84 -7.00 -11.26
C GLY A 183 16.79 -6.99 -9.73
N LYS A 184 15.89 -6.22 -9.08
CA LYS A 184 15.69 -6.23 -7.62
C LYS A 184 14.45 -6.99 -7.16
N VAL A 185 13.82 -7.77 -8.04
CA VAL A 185 12.72 -8.68 -7.71
C VAL A 185 13.00 -9.52 -6.46
N PRO A 186 14.23 -10.05 -6.22
CA PRO A 186 14.54 -10.78 -5.02
C PRO A 186 14.39 -9.97 -3.72
N ILE A 187 14.64 -8.66 -3.77
CA ILE A 187 14.53 -7.79 -2.58
C ILE A 187 13.07 -7.61 -2.17
N TYR A 188 12.15 -7.52 -3.13
CA TYR A 188 10.72 -7.44 -2.84
C TYR A 188 10.17 -8.76 -2.30
N LEU A 189 10.72 -9.89 -2.73
CA LEU A 189 10.38 -11.22 -2.20
C LEU A 189 10.78 -11.40 -0.74
N ILE A 190 11.84 -10.73 -0.28
CA ILE A 190 12.26 -10.77 1.12
C ILE A 190 11.33 -9.91 2.00
N LEU A 191 10.68 -8.90 1.41
CA LEU A 191 9.75 -8.02 2.12
C LEU A 191 8.33 -8.59 2.23
N VAL A 192 7.98 -9.62 1.47
CA VAL A 192 6.72 -10.37 1.54
C VAL A 192 6.82 -11.54 2.50
#